data_ffe5e13f8ca2b8095151f0c0431406c1
#
_entry.id   ffe5e13f8ca2b8095151f0c0431406c1
#
_cell.length_a   1.000
_cell.length_b   1.000
_cell.length_c   1.000
_cell.angle_alpha   90.00
_cell.angle_beta   90.00
_cell.angle_gamma   90.00
#
_symmetry.space_group_name_H-M   'P 1'
#
loop_
_entity.id
_entity.type
_entity.pdbx_description
1 polymer ?
#
loop_
_entity_poly.entity_id
_entity_poly.type
_entity_poly.pdbx_seq_one_letter_code
_entity_poly.pdbx_strand_id
1 'polypeptide(L)'
;MKIAVASSDGENVDSHFGKASKFIIYEFDGEKAEILDEREVNVNPAEKHQWIKTLEAVKDCDIVIAVQIGLRAKFGLEEAGIRFVSDEGPIEDVIMRYIRHYKFMKS
;
A
#
# COMPACT_ATOMS: atom_id res chain seq x y z
N MET A 1 5.04 -12.68 0.65
CA MET A 1 3.95 -11.72 0.94
C MET A 1 4.19 -10.44 0.18
N LYS A 2 3.16 -9.94 -0.48
CA LYS A 2 3.25 -8.71 -1.26
C LYS A 2 2.77 -7.51 -0.45
N ILE A 3 3.59 -6.47 -0.42
CA ILE A 3 3.30 -5.22 0.27
C ILE A 3 3.21 -4.11 -0.77
N ALA A 4 2.07 -3.42 -0.83
CA ALA A 4 1.89 -2.28 -1.72
C ALA A 4 2.02 -0.98 -0.92
N VAL A 5 2.87 -0.06 -1.35
CA VAL A 5 3.00 1.26 -0.74
C VAL A 5 2.50 2.33 -1.70
N ALA A 6 1.64 3.22 -1.19
CA ALA A 6 1.02 4.28 -2.00
C ALA A 6 1.97 5.47 -2.10
N SER A 7 2.31 5.87 -3.32
CA SER A 7 3.29 6.92 -3.56
C SER A 7 2.90 7.75 -4.78
N SER A 8 3.29 9.01 -4.80
CA SER A 8 3.15 9.86 -5.98
C SER A 8 4.47 9.97 -6.75
N ASP A 9 5.60 9.84 -6.05
CA ASP A 9 6.92 10.05 -6.64
C ASP A 9 7.79 8.80 -6.72
N GLY A 10 7.33 7.68 -6.16
CA GLY A 10 8.11 6.45 -6.11
C GLY A 10 9.20 6.44 -5.05
N GLU A 11 9.31 7.48 -4.23
CA GLU A 11 10.33 7.61 -3.19
C GLU A 11 9.74 7.71 -1.79
N ASN A 12 8.53 8.27 -1.69
CA ASN A 12 7.87 8.50 -0.40
C ASN A 12 6.47 7.88 -0.38
N VAL A 13 6.08 7.38 0.79
CA VAL A 13 4.68 7.07 1.05
C VAL A 13 4.02 8.39 1.42
N ASP A 14 3.29 8.96 0.49
CA ASP A 14 2.76 10.33 0.61
C ASP A 14 1.29 10.41 0.17
N SER A 15 0.67 9.30 -0.18
CA SER A 15 -0.63 9.32 -0.81
C SER A 15 -1.70 8.66 0.04
N HIS A 16 -2.89 9.24 -0.04
CA HIS A 16 -4.13 8.65 0.40
C HIS A 16 -4.43 7.44 -0.47
N PHE A 17 -4.91 6.35 0.10
CA PHE A 17 -5.13 5.12 -0.69
C PHE A 17 -6.01 5.36 -1.90
N GLY A 18 -7.16 6.00 -1.71
CA GLY A 18 -8.13 6.20 -2.80
C GLY A 18 -7.71 7.20 -3.85
N LYS A 19 -6.63 7.93 -3.62
CA LYS A 19 -6.11 8.95 -4.54
C LYS A 19 -4.72 8.62 -5.04
N ALA A 20 -4.20 7.45 -4.71
CA ALA A 20 -2.85 7.07 -5.09
C ALA A 20 -2.75 6.89 -6.60
N SER A 21 -1.77 7.54 -7.20
CA SER A 21 -1.49 7.40 -8.63
C SER A 21 -0.49 6.29 -8.91
N LYS A 22 0.16 5.77 -7.89
CA LYS A 22 1.22 4.78 -8.03
C LYS A 22 1.31 3.91 -6.78
N PHE A 23 1.60 2.63 -6.97
CA PHE A 23 1.96 1.71 -5.89
C PHE A 23 3.28 1.05 -6.22
N ILE A 24 4.19 1.06 -5.26
CA ILE A 24 5.41 0.25 -5.34
C ILE A 24 5.13 -1.04 -4.61
N ILE A 25 5.34 -2.16 -5.27
CA ILE A 25 5.04 -3.48 -4.73
C ILE A 25 6.34 -4.14 -4.29
N TYR A 26 6.38 -4.56 -3.04
CA TYR A 26 7.52 -5.30 -2.47
C TYR A 26 7.13 -6.75 -2.25
N GLU A 27 8.06 -7.65 -2.51
CA GLU A 27 7.96 -9.03 -2.06
C GLU A 27 8.76 -9.18 -0.77
N PHE A 28 8.09 -9.61 0.29
CA PHE A 28 8.69 -9.80 1.60
C PHE A 28 8.65 -11.28 1.96
N ASP A 29 9.83 -11.87 2.23
CA ASP A 29 9.97 -13.30 2.52
C ASP A 29 10.01 -13.62 4.01
N GLY A 30 9.79 -12.65 4.87
CA GLY A 30 9.87 -12.79 6.32
C GLY A 30 11.20 -12.27 6.90
N GLU A 31 12.19 -12.06 6.05
CA GLU A 31 13.49 -11.53 6.45
C GLU A 31 13.83 -10.23 5.75
N LYS A 32 13.64 -10.19 4.44
CA LYS A 32 13.96 -9.01 3.63
C LYS A 32 12.86 -8.75 2.62
N ALA A 33 12.77 -7.50 2.17
CA ALA A 33 11.83 -7.05 1.16
C ALA A 33 12.58 -6.52 -0.06
N GLU A 34 12.11 -6.90 -1.24
CA GLU A 34 12.69 -6.46 -2.50
C GLU A 34 11.59 -5.90 -3.39
N ILE A 35 11.91 -4.89 -4.19
CA ILE A 35 10.95 -4.32 -5.13
C ILE A 35 10.60 -5.37 -6.19
N LEU A 36 9.31 -5.62 -6.33
CA LEU A 36 8.79 -6.58 -7.30
C LEU A 36 8.22 -5.88 -8.53
N ASP A 37 7.54 -4.75 -8.32
CA ASP A 37 6.77 -4.11 -9.37
C ASP A 37 6.48 -2.65 -9.00
N GLU A 38 6.17 -1.86 -10.03
CA GLU A 38 5.68 -0.51 -9.87
C GLU A 38 4.40 -0.41 -10.71
N ARG A 39 3.29 -0.05 -10.07
CA ARG A 39 1.98 -0.01 -10.73
C ARG A 39 1.44 1.40 -10.73
N GLU A 40 1.11 1.91 -11.91
CA GLU A 40 0.46 3.19 -12.04
C GLU A 40 -1.05 3.00 -12.06
N VAL A 41 -1.76 3.93 -11.43
CA VAL A 41 -3.21 3.93 -11.39
C VAL A 41 -3.71 5.24 -11.98
N ASN A 42 -4.57 5.14 -12.97
CA ASN A 42 -5.14 6.33 -13.59
C ASN A 42 -6.34 6.82 -12.78
N VAL A 43 -6.07 7.61 -11.73
CA VAL A 43 -7.12 8.19 -10.91
C VAL A 43 -7.49 9.57 -11.44
N ASN A 44 -8.80 9.86 -11.45
CA ASN A 44 -9.32 11.16 -11.83
C ASN A 44 -9.87 11.85 -10.58
N PRO A 45 -9.20 12.89 -10.06
CA PRO A 45 -9.64 13.54 -8.82
C PRO A 45 -11.00 14.22 -8.93
N ALA A 46 -11.51 14.44 -10.14
CA ALA A 46 -12.84 15.02 -10.35
C ALA A 46 -13.95 13.98 -10.25
N GLU A 47 -13.64 12.70 -10.27
CA GLU A 47 -14.61 11.62 -10.17
C GLU A 47 -14.68 11.07 -8.74
N LYS A 48 -15.86 10.51 -8.41
CA LYS A 48 -16.08 9.85 -7.12
C LYS A 48 -15.69 8.38 -7.22
N HIS A 49 -15.44 7.75 -6.07
CA HIS A 49 -15.21 6.31 -5.94
C HIS A 49 -13.95 5.80 -6.67
N GLN A 50 -12.92 6.63 -6.75
CA GLN A 50 -11.66 6.24 -7.37
C GLN A 50 -10.95 5.12 -6.60
N TRP A 51 -11.34 4.89 -5.33
CA TRP A 51 -10.80 3.81 -4.51
C TRP A 51 -11.02 2.43 -5.13
N ILE A 52 -12.01 2.28 -6.01
CA ILE A 52 -12.25 1.02 -6.72
C ILE A 52 -11.07 0.71 -7.64
N LYS A 53 -10.55 1.73 -8.31
CA LYS A 53 -9.38 1.58 -9.18
C LYS A 53 -8.13 1.22 -8.40
N THR A 54 -7.91 1.86 -7.25
CA THR A 54 -6.75 1.55 -6.41
C THR A 54 -6.86 0.16 -5.81
N LEU A 55 -8.06 -0.26 -5.41
CA LEU A 55 -8.29 -1.61 -4.91
C LEU A 55 -7.94 -2.67 -5.97
N GLU A 56 -8.39 -2.48 -7.20
CA GLU A 56 -8.06 -3.40 -8.30
C GLU A 56 -6.55 -3.50 -8.52
N ALA A 57 -5.84 -2.38 -8.38
CA ALA A 57 -4.39 -2.35 -8.58
C ALA A 57 -3.61 -3.16 -7.54
N VAL A 58 -4.19 -3.35 -6.34
CA VAL A 58 -3.50 -4.04 -5.24
C VAL A 58 -4.18 -5.33 -4.82
N LYS A 59 -5.09 -5.83 -5.63
CA LYS A 59 -5.95 -6.97 -5.30
C LYS A 59 -5.17 -8.25 -4.98
N ASP A 60 -4.00 -8.40 -5.55
CA ASP A 60 -3.13 -9.56 -5.34
C ASP A 60 -2.14 -9.35 -4.17
N CYS A 61 -2.23 -8.22 -3.49
CA CYS A 61 -1.32 -7.90 -2.38
C CYS A 61 -1.90 -8.35 -1.05
N ASP A 62 -1.04 -8.54 -0.08
CA ASP A 62 -1.42 -8.97 1.27
C ASP A 62 -1.60 -7.77 2.20
N ILE A 63 -0.83 -6.73 1.98
CA ILE A 63 -0.79 -5.53 2.82
C ILE A 63 -0.69 -4.31 1.93
N VAL A 64 -1.41 -3.25 2.33
CA VAL A 64 -1.30 -1.94 1.71
C VAL A 64 -0.89 -0.93 2.78
N ILE A 65 0.11 -0.13 2.46
CA ILE A 65 0.56 0.97 3.32
C ILE A 65 0.32 2.29 2.58
N ALA A 66 -0.42 3.18 3.23
CA ALA A 66 -0.73 4.50 2.70
C ALA A 66 -0.86 5.48 3.86
N VAL A 67 -0.92 6.76 3.55
CA VAL A 67 -1.04 7.80 4.60
C VAL A 67 -2.39 7.68 5.30
N GLN A 68 -3.45 7.54 4.52
CA GLN A 68 -4.82 7.44 5.03
C GLN A 68 -5.67 6.60 4.09
N ILE A 69 -6.83 6.18 4.57
CA ILE A 69 -7.80 5.45 3.77
C ILE A 69 -9.22 5.86 4.19
N GLY A 70 -10.12 5.98 3.20
CA GLY A 70 -11.52 6.23 3.46
C GLY A 70 -12.22 4.95 3.93
N LEU A 71 -13.36 5.11 4.60
CA LEU A 71 -14.08 4.00 5.22
C LEU A 71 -14.50 2.93 4.21
N ARG A 72 -15.03 3.34 3.06
CA ARG A 72 -15.48 2.40 2.02
C ARG A 72 -14.32 1.57 1.47
N ALA A 73 -13.20 2.24 1.20
CA ALA A 73 -12.00 1.56 0.71
C ALA A 73 -11.48 0.58 1.75
N LYS A 74 -11.52 0.97 3.03
CA LYS A 74 -11.10 0.09 4.12
C LYS A 74 -11.93 -1.18 4.16
N PHE A 75 -13.24 -1.08 4.05
CA PHE A 75 -14.11 -2.24 3.96
C PHE A 75 -13.79 -3.09 2.74
N GLY A 76 -13.52 -2.45 1.60
CA GLY A 76 -13.13 -3.17 0.37
C GLY A 76 -11.86 -3.98 0.56
N LEU A 77 -10.85 -3.41 1.23
CA LEU A 77 -9.62 -4.14 1.54
C LEU A 77 -9.89 -5.31 2.50
N GLU A 78 -10.68 -5.09 3.54
CA GLU A 78 -11.03 -6.13 4.51
C GLU A 78 -11.73 -7.30 3.83
N GLU A 79 -12.70 -7.04 2.96
CA GLU A 79 -13.41 -8.07 2.21
C GLU A 79 -12.46 -8.85 1.28
N ALA A 80 -11.45 -8.18 0.74
CA ALA A 80 -10.46 -8.83 -0.12
C ALA A 80 -9.37 -9.56 0.69
N GLY A 81 -9.41 -9.49 2.02
CA GLY A 81 -8.41 -10.11 2.88
C GLY A 81 -7.10 -9.35 2.93
N ILE A 82 -7.10 -8.07 2.59
CA ILE A 82 -5.91 -7.23 2.55
C ILE A 82 -5.84 -6.37 3.80
N ARG A 83 -4.70 -6.39 4.49
CA ARG A 83 -4.50 -5.56 5.69
C ARG A 83 -4.06 -4.16 5.28
N PHE A 84 -4.51 -3.17 6.05
CA PHE A 84 -4.12 -1.78 5.86
C PHE A 84 -3.24 -1.30 7.00
N VAL A 85 -2.15 -0.61 6.67
CA VAL A 85 -1.25 0.03 7.63
C VAL A 85 -1.10 1.50 7.23
N SER A 86 -1.27 2.41 8.18
CA SER A 86 -1.06 3.83 7.95
C SER A 86 0.39 4.20 8.30
N ASP A 87 1.10 4.78 7.36
CA ASP A 87 2.44 5.30 7.58
C ASP A 87 2.75 6.33 6.49
N GLU A 88 3.79 7.12 6.69
CA GLU A 88 4.26 8.09 5.70
C GLU A 88 5.76 8.32 5.83
N GLY A 89 6.35 8.89 4.79
CA GLY A 89 7.76 9.18 4.73
C GLY A 89 8.48 8.38 3.67
N PRO A 90 9.82 8.40 3.67
CA PRO A 90 10.60 7.65 2.68
C PRO A 90 10.20 6.18 2.68
N ILE A 91 10.00 5.62 1.49
CA ILE A 91 9.52 4.25 1.34
C ILE A 91 10.44 3.26 2.07
N GLU A 92 11.76 3.44 1.95
CA GLU A 92 12.71 2.55 2.62
C GLU A 92 12.51 2.53 4.14
N ASP A 93 12.27 3.70 4.73
CA ASP A 93 12.03 3.81 6.18
C ASP A 93 10.70 3.14 6.56
N VAL A 94 9.67 3.36 5.76
CA VAL A 94 8.35 2.76 5.98
C VAL A 94 8.43 1.23 5.92
N ILE A 95 9.10 0.70 4.90
CA ILE A 95 9.29 -0.74 4.75
C ILE A 95 10.10 -1.31 5.92
N MET A 96 11.17 -0.62 6.35
CA MET A 96 11.98 -1.06 7.50
C MET A 96 11.16 -1.09 8.79
N ARG A 97 10.31 -0.09 9.01
CA ARG A 97 9.43 -0.09 10.18
C ARG A 97 8.45 -1.25 10.15
N TYR A 98 7.89 -1.54 8.97
CA TYR A 98 6.98 -2.67 8.82
C TYR A 98 7.68 -4.00 9.09
N ILE A 99 8.87 -4.20 8.53
CA ILE A 99 9.65 -5.43 8.73
C ILE A 99 9.97 -5.62 10.22
N ARG A 100 10.38 -4.55 10.89
CA ARG A 100 10.68 -4.59 12.33
C ARG A 100 9.45 -4.99 13.13
N HIS A 101 8.31 -4.40 12.81
CA HIS A 101 7.03 -4.74 13.46
C HIS A 101 6.66 -6.21 13.21
N TYR A 102 6.78 -6.66 11.97
CA TYR A 102 6.48 -8.05 11.60
C TYR A 102 7.35 -9.02 12.40
N LYS A 103 8.64 -8.78 12.45
CA LYS A 103 9.57 -9.65 13.19
C LYS A 103 9.26 -9.66 14.70
N PHE A 104 8.92 -8.52 15.25
CA PHE A 104 8.51 -8.41 16.65
C PHE A 104 7.27 -9.25 16.92
N MET A 105 6.28 -9.18 16.05
CA MET A 105 5.03 -9.92 16.22
C MET A 105 5.19 -11.43 16.05
N LYS A 106 6.23 -11.85 15.34
CA LYS A 106 6.50 -13.27 15.08
C LYS A 106 7.42 -13.92 16.12
N SER A 107 8.13 -13.13 16.91
CA SER A 107 9.07 -13.66 17.90
C SER A 107 8.36 -14.13 19.17
#